data_8f107c5b5e8645ee0d27ae89aeafc07c
#
_entry.id   8f107c5b5e8645ee0d27ae89aeafc07c
#
_cell.length_a   1.000
_cell.length_b   1.000
_cell.length_c   1.000
_cell.angle_alpha   90.00
_cell.angle_beta   90.00
_cell.angle_gamma   90.00
#
_symmetry.space_group_name_H-M   'P 1'
#
loop_
_entity.id
_entity.type
_entity.pdbx_description
1 polymer ?
#
loop_
_entity_poly.entity_id
_entity_poly.type
_entity_poly.pdbx_seq_one_letter_code
_entity_poly.pdbx_strand_id
1 'polypeptide(L)'
;ILRNPSKLPSPVYFKLKRLLAERKQNTKQSTLYKQQLHDICAYDTDLSVERKKLLLKNMQENQKAIDKEIDSYMNEDTSIRKNYNLLTSIPGIGRIIALETIVLTENFTAISNPRKYACYIGIAPFKKESGTSVRKKTGVSKKGFSEAKADLSIAVLSAIRNNPSIRDYWIRKRKEKCGGIVLNAVKFKLVLRMFAVIKRGTPYVETDAYKN
;
A
#
# COMPACT_ATOMS: atom_id res chain seq x y z
N ILE A 1 4.43 6.76 35.79
CA ILE A 1 3.59 5.83 34.99
C ILE A 1 4.53 5.03 34.13
N LEU A 2 4.85 3.80 34.55
CA LEU A 2 5.65 2.87 33.78
C LEU A 2 4.89 2.54 32.47
N ARG A 3 5.41 2.95 31.32
CA ARG A 3 4.88 2.52 30.01
C ARG A 3 5.13 1.02 29.91
N ASN A 4 4.07 0.24 29.75
CA ASN A 4 4.23 -1.17 29.39
C ASN A 4 5.17 -1.27 28.17
N PRO A 5 6.23 -2.11 28.26
CA PRO A 5 7.10 -2.30 27.11
C PRO A 5 6.24 -2.77 25.94
N SER A 6 6.35 -2.10 24.79
CA SER A 6 5.68 -2.52 23.57
C SER A 6 6.15 -3.93 23.25
N LYS A 7 5.20 -4.88 23.13
CA LYS A 7 5.54 -6.25 22.66
C LYS A 7 6.26 -6.14 21.33
N LEU A 8 7.39 -6.81 21.23
CA LEU A 8 8.07 -6.95 19.95
C LEU A 8 7.14 -7.71 18.97
N PRO A 9 7.05 -7.28 17.73
CA PRO A 9 6.32 -8.00 16.69
C PRO A 9 6.82 -9.44 16.57
N SER A 10 5.94 -10.38 16.18
CA SER A 10 6.37 -11.74 15.86
C SER A 10 7.50 -11.72 14.81
N PRO A 11 8.52 -12.60 14.93
CA PRO A 11 9.64 -12.67 13.97
C PRO A 11 9.20 -12.75 12.51
N VAL A 12 8.06 -13.36 12.22
CA VAL A 12 7.49 -13.48 10.87
C VAL A 12 7.20 -12.10 10.25
N TYR A 13 6.62 -11.16 11.02
CA TYR A 13 6.34 -9.81 10.50
C TYR A 13 7.61 -9.01 10.25
N PHE A 14 8.67 -9.22 11.04
CA PHE A 14 9.97 -8.63 10.78
C PHE A 14 10.59 -9.16 9.49
N LYS A 15 10.56 -10.48 9.27
CA LYS A 15 11.07 -11.11 8.06
C LYS A 15 10.31 -10.62 6.83
N LEU A 16 8.99 -10.66 6.86
CA LEU A 16 8.15 -10.15 5.78
C LEU A 16 8.39 -8.66 5.51
N LYS A 17 8.56 -7.83 6.55
CA LYS A 17 8.88 -6.41 6.39
C LYS A 17 10.22 -6.20 5.67
N ARG A 18 11.25 -6.99 6.02
CA ARG A 18 12.56 -6.92 5.37
C ARG A 18 12.47 -7.33 3.91
N LEU A 19 11.80 -8.45 3.63
CA LEU A 19 11.61 -8.93 2.25
C LEU A 19 10.82 -7.96 1.39
N LEU A 20 9.78 -7.31 1.93
CA LEU A 20 9.03 -6.28 1.20
C LEU A 20 9.90 -5.06 0.89
N ALA A 21 10.77 -4.63 1.82
CA ALA A 21 11.71 -3.55 1.60
C ALA A 21 12.74 -3.91 0.51
N GLU A 22 13.31 -5.11 0.59
CA GLU A 22 14.25 -5.65 -0.41
C GLU A 22 13.60 -5.75 -1.79
N ARG A 23 12.39 -6.32 -1.85
CA ARG A 23 11.59 -6.39 -3.07
C ARG A 23 11.39 -5.01 -3.71
N LYS A 24 11.05 -4.02 -2.91
CA LYS A 24 10.83 -2.64 -3.36
C LYS A 24 12.10 -2.01 -3.90
N GLN A 25 13.22 -2.20 -3.22
CA GLN A 25 14.52 -1.75 -3.68
C GLN A 25 14.91 -2.40 -5.01
N ASN A 26 14.76 -3.72 -5.12
CA ASN A 26 15.03 -4.48 -6.33
C ASN A 26 14.16 -3.99 -7.51
N THR A 27 12.86 -3.77 -7.28
CA THR A 27 11.93 -3.21 -8.29
C THR A 27 12.37 -1.81 -8.75
N LYS A 28 12.78 -0.94 -7.81
CA LYS A 28 13.27 0.41 -8.13
C LYS A 28 14.52 0.37 -9.01
N GLN A 29 15.48 -0.47 -8.67
CA GLN A 29 16.70 -0.65 -9.45
C GLN A 29 16.41 -1.25 -10.84
N SER A 30 15.56 -2.27 -10.93
CA SER A 30 15.12 -2.84 -12.21
C SER A 30 14.47 -1.81 -13.12
N THR A 31 13.65 -0.92 -12.55
CA THR A 31 13.02 0.16 -13.31
C THR A 31 14.05 1.14 -13.85
N LEU A 32 15.06 1.48 -13.05
CA LEU A 32 16.16 2.35 -13.48
C LEU A 32 16.94 1.76 -14.65
N TYR A 33 17.31 0.46 -14.59
CA TYR A 33 17.99 -0.21 -15.70
C TYR A 33 17.12 -0.32 -16.93
N LYS A 34 15.81 -0.55 -16.79
CA LYS A 34 14.87 -0.54 -17.92
C LYS A 34 14.84 0.83 -18.62
N GLN A 35 14.81 1.91 -17.84
CA GLN A 35 14.87 3.27 -18.39
C GLN A 35 16.18 3.52 -19.12
N GLN A 36 17.32 3.17 -18.51
CA GLN A 36 18.62 3.32 -19.16
C GLN A 36 18.77 2.48 -20.44
N LEU A 37 18.13 1.31 -20.50
CA LEU A 37 18.11 0.48 -21.72
C LEU A 37 17.12 0.99 -22.77
N HIS A 38 16.12 1.76 -22.38
CA HIS A 38 15.21 2.44 -23.30
C HIS A 38 15.86 3.68 -23.92
N ASP A 39 16.69 4.39 -23.14
CA ASP A 39 17.31 5.66 -23.50
C ASP A 39 18.73 5.46 -24.10
N ILE A 40 19.01 4.29 -24.75
CA ILE A 40 20.29 4.00 -25.42
C ILE A 40 20.51 5.00 -26.54
N CYS A 41 21.71 5.60 -26.57
CA CYS A 41 22.13 6.53 -27.61
C CYS A 41 23.39 6.05 -28.36
N ALA A 42 23.76 6.76 -29.42
CA ALA A 42 24.89 6.41 -30.27
C ALA A 42 26.28 6.38 -29.55
N TYR A 43 26.36 6.93 -28.35
CA TYR A 43 27.55 6.93 -27.51
C TYR A 43 27.62 5.78 -26.49
N ASP A 44 26.56 4.97 -26.37
CA ASP A 44 26.58 3.78 -25.53
C ASP A 44 27.38 2.67 -26.21
N THR A 45 28.33 2.08 -25.49
CA THR A 45 29.09 0.94 -26.00
C THR A 45 28.30 -0.35 -25.86
N ASP A 46 28.45 -1.30 -26.81
CA ASP A 46 27.77 -2.61 -26.76
C ASP A 46 28.01 -3.33 -25.43
N LEU A 47 29.25 -3.28 -24.92
CA LEU A 47 29.59 -3.86 -23.61
C LEU A 47 28.86 -3.21 -22.45
N SER A 48 28.56 -1.91 -22.53
CA SER A 48 27.77 -1.21 -21.50
C SER A 48 26.32 -1.69 -21.53
N VAL A 49 25.76 -1.81 -22.71
CA VAL A 49 24.39 -2.31 -22.93
C VAL A 49 24.23 -3.76 -22.46
N GLU A 50 25.19 -4.62 -22.79
CA GLU A 50 25.19 -6.02 -22.34
C GLU A 50 25.25 -6.15 -20.81
N ARG A 51 26.13 -5.38 -20.15
CA ARG A 51 26.20 -5.35 -18.69
C ARG A 51 24.87 -4.93 -18.06
N LYS A 52 24.22 -3.88 -18.59
CA LYS A 52 22.90 -3.43 -18.12
C LYS A 52 21.83 -4.51 -18.30
N LYS A 53 21.81 -5.22 -19.42
CA LYS A 53 20.90 -6.35 -19.68
C LYS A 53 21.13 -7.50 -18.68
N LEU A 54 22.39 -7.86 -18.41
CA LEU A 54 22.73 -8.90 -17.45
C LEU A 54 22.27 -8.53 -16.04
N LEU A 55 22.54 -7.30 -15.60
CA LEU A 55 22.08 -6.80 -14.30
C LEU A 55 20.56 -6.83 -14.19
N LEU A 56 19.85 -6.41 -15.23
CA LEU A 56 18.40 -6.47 -15.26
C LEU A 56 17.86 -7.91 -15.14
N LYS A 57 18.49 -8.86 -15.85
CA LYS A 57 18.16 -10.29 -15.76
C LYS A 57 18.34 -10.81 -14.33
N ASN A 58 19.50 -10.54 -13.72
CA ASN A 58 19.78 -10.96 -12.34
C ASN A 58 18.78 -10.37 -11.36
N MET A 59 18.36 -9.10 -11.53
CA MET A 59 17.34 -8.48 -10.69
C MET A 59 15.95 -9.11 -10.86
N GLN A 60 15.61 -9.57 -12.05
CA GLN A 60 14.36 -10.29 -12.31
C GLN A 60 14.35 -11.67 -11.63
N GLU A 61 15.47 -12.38 -11.66
CA GLU A 61 15.64 -13.66 -10.97
C GLU A 61 15.58 -13.48 -9.45
N ASN A 62 16.27 -12.47 -8.93
CA ASN A 62 16.21 -12.08 -7.52
C ASN A 62 14.78 -11.73 -7.07
N GLN A 63 14.04 -11.00 -7.91
CA GLN A 63 12.64 -10.66 -7.64
C GLN A 63 11.77 -11.92 -7.47
N LYS A 64 11.97 -12.93 -8.31
CA LYS A 64 11.26 -14.21 -8.22
C LYS A 64 11.64 -14.99 -6.95
N ALA A 65 12.92 -14.94 -6.56
CA ALA A 65 13.40 -15.59 -5.32
C ALA A 65 12.77 -14.93 -4.08
N ILE A 66 12.79 -13.60 -4.00
CA ILE A 66 12.16 -12.84 -2.91
C ILE A 66 10.64 -13.14 -2.85
N ASP A 67 9.95 -13.16 -4.00
CA ASP A 67 8.52 -13.45 -4.05
C ASP A 67 8.20 -14.87 -3.57
N LYS A 68 9.05 -15.87 -3.87
CA LYS A 68 8.91 -17.25 -3.36
C LYS A 68 9.12 -17.30 -1.84
N GLU A 69 10.10 -16.57 -1.31
CA GLU A 69 10.37 -16.54 0.12
C GLU A 69 9.21 -15.87 0.89
N ILE A 70 8.65 -14.79 0.35
CA ILE A 70 7.43 -14.17 0.90
C ILE A 70 6.28 -15.18 0.92
N ASP A 71 6.08 -15.96 -0.15
CA ASP A 71 5.02 -16.97 -0.23
C ASP A 71 5.24 -18.09 0.81
N SER A 72 6.48 -18.51 1.06
CA SER A 72 6.79 -19.49 2.12
C SER A 72 6.31 -18.98 3.48
N TYR A 73 6.73 -17.78 3.89
CA TYR A 73 6.30 -17.21 5.18
C TYR A 73 4.79 -16.97 5.28
N MET A 74 4.13 -16.64 4.17
CA MET A 74 2.66 -16.52 4.15
C MET A 74 1.96 -17.86 4.34
N ASN A 75 2.57 -18.95 3.86
CA ASN A 75 1.99 -20.29 3.93
C ASN A 75 2.23 -20.97 5.29
N GLU A 76 3.27 -20.57 6.01
CA GLU A 76 3.56 -21.03 7.38
C GLU A 76 2.48 -20.58 8.38
N ASP A 77 1.82 -19.44 8.14
CA ASP A 77 0.77 -18.90 9.00
C ASP A 77 -0.57 -18.83 8.28
N THR A 78 -1.46 -19.75 8.63
CA THR A 78 -2.81 -19.86 8.03
C THR A 78 -3.64 -18.59 8.22
N SER A 79 -3.41 -17.83 9.31
CA SER A 79 -4.12 -16.57 9.57
C SER A 79 -3.66 -15.46 8.64
N ILE A 80 -2.37 -15.38 8.35
CA ILE A 80 -1.79 -14.45 7.37
C ILE A 80 -2.35 -14.78 5.99
N ARG A 81 -2.33 -16.06 5.59
CA ARG A 81 -2.85 -16.49 4.29
C ARG A 81 -4.33 -16.19 4.12
N LYS A 82 -5.15 -16.47 5.15
CA LYS A 82 -6.57 -16.14 5.16
C LYS A 82 -6.81 -14.64 4.97
N ASN A 83 -6.13 -13.81 5.76
CA ASN A 83 -6.31 -12.37 5.70
C ASN A 83 -5.77 -11.76 4.39
N TYR A 84 -4.70 -12.32 3.83
CA TYR A 84 -4.21 -11.96 2.50
C TYR A 84 -5.28 -12.19 1.43
N ASN A 85 -5.92 -13.36 1.42
CA ASN A 85 -6.98 -13.68 0.46
C ASN A 85 -8.19 -12.74 0.61
N LEU A 86 -8.56 -12.41 1.85
CA LEU A 86 -9.63 -11.45 2.13
C LEU A 86 -9.29 -10.05 1.59
N LEU A 87 -8.07 -9.58 1.79
CA LEU A 87 -7.64 -8.26 1.33
C LEU A 87 -7.57 -8.18 -0.19
N THR A 88 -7.01 -9.20 -0.84
CA THR A 88 -6.88 -9.24 -2.30
C THR A 88 -8.22 -9.42 -3.03
N SER A 89 -9.29 -9.81 -2.34
CA SER A 89 -10.64 -9.81 -2.90
C SER A 89 -11.20 -8.40 -3.17
N ILE A 90 -10.59 -7.36 -2.58
CA ILE A 90 -11.04 -5.98 -2.75
C ILE A 90 -10.49 -5.40 -4.06
N PRO A 91 -11.34 -4.93 -4.99
CA PRO A 91 -10.87 -4.29 -6.22
C PRO A 91 -9.93 -3.12 -5.94
N GLY A 92 -8.72 -3.20 -6.53
CA GLY A 92 -7.65 -2.21 -6.34
C GLY A 92 -6.64 -2.56 -5.25
N ILE A 93 -6.90 -3.56 -4.40
CA ILE A 93 -5.93 -4.04 -3.41
C ILE A 93 -5.17 -5.22 -3.99
N GLY A 94 -3.94 -4.97 -4.43
CA GLY A 94 -3.03 -5.99 -4.95
C GLY A 94 -2.17 -6.62 -3.84
N ARG A 95 -1.37 -7.62 -4.27
CA ARG A 95 -0.46 -8.40 -3.41
C ARG A 95 0.35 -7.55 -2.43
N ILE A 96 1.02 -6.51 -2.93
CA ILE A 96 1.95 -5.72 -2.11
C ILE A 96 1.21 -4.93 -1.03
N ILE A 97 0.09 -4.29 -1.38
CA ILE A 97 -0.69 -3.50 -0.43
C ILE A 97 -1.31 -4.39 0.66
N ALA A 98 -1.78 -5.59 0.26
CA ALA A 98 -2.29 -6.57 1.22
C ALA A 98 -1.21 -6.98 2.22
N LEU A 99 -0.02 -7.35 1.73
CA LEU A 99 1.12 -7.74 2.57
C LEU A 99 1.63 -6.60 3.45
N GLU A 100 1.80 -5.40 2.89
CA GLU A 100 2.19 -4.22 3.68
C GLU A 100 1.19 -3.95 4.80
N THR A 101 -0.11 -4.03 4.51
CA THR A 101 -1.15 -3.82 5.53
C THR A 101 -1.06 -4.88 6.63
N ILE A 102 -0.90 -6.17 6.28
CA ILE A 102 -0.72 -7.27 7.24
C ILE A 102 0.50 -7.02 8.12
N VAL A 103 1.64 -6.68 7.53
CA VAL A 103 2.88 -6.43 8.25
C VAL A 103 2.79 -5.21 9.15
N LEU A 104 2.26 -4.09 8.66
CA LEU A 104 2.15 -2.83 9.41
C LEU A 104 1.13 -2.91 10.55
N THR A 105 0.15 -3.78 10.45
CA THR A 105 -0.89 -3.99 11.48
C THR A 105 -0.63 -5.21 12.35
N GLU A 106 0.46 -5.96 12.09
CA GLU A 106 0.71 -7.28 12.67
C GLU A 106 -0.53 -8.18 12.55
N ASN A 107 -0.97 -8.33 11.32
CA ASN A 107 -2.18 -9.08 10.98
C ASN A 107 -3.44 -8.56 11.73
N PHE A 108 -3.58 -7.23 11.83
CA PHE A 108 -4.68 -6.51 12.49
C PHE A 108 -4.75 -6.67 14.01
N THR A 109 -3.69 -7.18 14.65
CA THR A 109 -3.59 -7.28 16.11
C THR A 109 -3.07 -6.01 16.75
N ALA A 110 -1.97 -5.43 16.27
CA ALA A 110 -1.39 -4.19 16.79
C ALA A 110 -2.23 -2.96 16.42
N ILE A 111 -2.78 -2.94 15.21
CA ILE A 111 -3.66 -1.86 14.74
C ILE A 111 -4.96 -2.47 14.21
N SER A 112 -5.97 -2.60 15.06
CA SER A 112 -7.30 -3.12 14.72
C SER A 112 -8.31 -2.05 14.28
N ASN A 113 -7.98 -0.76 14.44
CA ASN A 113 -8.87 0.35 14.11
C ASN A 113 -8.43 1.03 12.79
N PRO A 114 -9.31 1.13 11.77
CA PRO A 114 -8.98 1.72 10.47
C PRO A 114 -8.59 3.20 10.56
N ARG A 115 -9.13 3.96 11.52
CA ARG A 115 -8.77 5.37 11.71
C ARG A 115 -7.36 5.50 12.28
N LYS A 116 -6.96 4.62 13.24
CA LYS A 116 -5.59 4.58 13.76
C LYS A 116 -4.61 4.22 12.64
N TYR A 117 -4.94 3.24 11.80
CA TYR A 117 -4.14 2.88 10.62
C TYR A 117 -4.02 4.05 9.63
N ALA A 118 -5.13 4.75 9.34
CA ALA A 118 -5.12 5.93 8.47
C ALA A 118 -4.24 7.08 9.03
N CYS A 119 -4.22 7.27 10.35
CA CYS A 119 -3.29 8.20 11.00
C CYS A 119 -1.84 7.75 10.86
N TYR A 120 -1.57 6.47 11.08
CA TYR A 120 -0.25 5.86 11.01
C TYR A 120 0.39 6.01 9.61
N ILE A 121 -0.37 5.76 8.55
CA ILE A 121 0.10 5.91 7.16
C ILE A 121 -0.04 7.35 6.62
N GLY A 122 -0.52 8.29 7.43
CA GLY A 122 -0.58 9.72 7.08
C GLY A 122 -1.63 10.10 6.03
N ILE A 123 -2.77 9.39 5.97
CA ILE A 123 -3.90 9.76 5.11
C ILE A 123 -5.03 10.46 5.88
N ALA A 124 -5.05 10.36 7.21
CA ALA A 124 -6.04 11.05 8.01
C ALA A 124 -5.78 12.57 8.02
N PRO A 125 -6.79 13.40 7.74
CA PRO A 125 -6.65 14.84 7.86
C PRO A 125 -6.70 15.26 9.33
N PHE A 126 -5.80 16.14 9.73
CA PHE A 126 -5.78 16.74 11.05
C PHE A 126 -6.11 18.22 10.95
N LYS A 127 -6.97 18.70 11.83
CA LYS A 127 -7.14 20.14 12.06
C LYS A 127 -5.87 20.69 12.72
N LYS A 128 -5.38 21.79 12.21
CA LYS A 128 -4.25 22.52 12.80
C LYS A 128 -4.80 23.78 13.49
N GLU A 129 -5.33 23.58 14.68
CA GLU A 129 -5.83 24.64 15.53
C GLU A 129 -4.90 24.74 16.75
N SER A 130 -4.42 25.94 17.05
CA SER A 130 -3.67 26.24 18.27
C SER A 130 -4.29 27.50 18.89
N GLY A 131 -4.99 27.31 20.01
CA GLY A 131 -5.70 28.38 20.70
C GLY A 131 -6.81 29.02 19.86
N THR A 132 -7.20 30.24 20.24
CA THR A 132 -8.29 30.99 19.59
C THR A 132 -7.86 31.72 18.32
N SER A 133 -6.56 31.94 18.09
CA SER A 133 -6.03 32.82 17.05
C SER A 133 -5.45 32.14 15.82
N VAL A 134 -5.10 30.84 15.86
CA VAL A 134 -4.46 30.16 14.72
C VAL A 134 -5.35 29.08 14.13
N ARG A 135 -6.07 29.42 13.05
CA ARG A 135 -6.83 28.47 12.23
C ARG A 135 -6.07 28.19 10.91
N LYS A 136 -5.29 27.11 10.87
CA LYS A 136 -4.63 26.65 9.62
C LYS A 136 -5.52 25.65 8.88
N LYS A 137 -5.37 25.61 7.54
CA LYS A 137 -6.11 24.64 6.71
C LYS A 137 -5.86 23.21 7.20
N THR A 138 -6.93 22.44 7.29
CA THR A 138 -6.89 20.99 7.58
C THR A 138 -6.02 20.29 6.55
N GLY A 139 -5.08 19.48 6.98
CA GLY A 139 -4.15 18.79 6.09
C GLY A 139 -3.72 17.44 6.65
N VAL A 140 -3.17 16.60 5.77
CA VAL A 140 -2.62 15.30 6.17
C VAL A 140 -1.24 15.45 6.79
N SER A 141 -0.90 14.56 7.73
CA SER A 141 0.43 14.53 8.34
C SER A 141 1.50 14.15 7.31
N LYS A 142 2.64 14.85 7.34
CA LYS A 142 3.85 14.46 6.60
C LYS A 142 4.69 13.41 7.36
N LYS A 143 4.40 13.19 8.65
CA LYS A 143 5.13 12.25 9.53
C LYS A 143 4.66 10.80 9.42
N GLY A 144 3.62 10.50 8.62
CA GLY A 144 3.11 9.14 8.44
C GLY A 144 4.05 8.26 7.60
N PHE A 145 3.79 6.96 7.60
CA PHE A 145 4.54 5.99 6.79
C PHE A 145 4.27 6.23 5.29
N SER A 146 5.13 7.04 4.68
CA SER A 146 4.94 7.61 3.34
C SER A 146 4.87 6.56 2.23
N GLU A 147 5.52 5.41 2.41
CA GLU A 147 5.55 4.32 1.43
C GLU A 147 4.17 3.69 1.25
N ALA A 148 3.54 3.22 2.32
CA ALA A 148 2.19 2.67 2.25
C ALA A 148 1.16 3.69 1.73
N LYS A 149 1.36 4.98 2.04
CA LYS A 149 0.54 6.06 1.46
C LYS A 149 0.72 6.17 -0.06
N ALA A 150 1.94 5.99 -0.57
CA ALA A 150 2.25 6.04 -2.00
C ALA A 150 1.63 4.82 -2.72
N ASP A 151 1.81 3.63 -2.16
CA ASP A 151 1.28 2.39 -2.73
C ASP A 151 -0.26 2.39 -2.75
N LEU A 152 -0.91 2.92 -1.69
CA LEU A 152 -2.36 3.18 -1.71
C LEU A 152 -2.78 4.21 -2.76
N SER A 153 -1.91 5.12 -3.19
CA SER A 153 -2.24 6.04 -4.28
C SER A 153 -2.40 5.30 -5.61
N ILE A 154 -1.55 4.31 -5.85
CA ILE A 154 -1.63 3.43 -7.02
C ILE A 154 -2.89 2.55 -6.94
N ALA A 155 -3.19 2.01 -5.75
CA ALA A 155 -4.41 1.25 -5.50
C ALA A 155 -5.68 2.02 -5.83
N VAL A 156 -5.73 3.30 -5.46
CA VAL A 156 -6.88 4.17 -5.74
C VAL A 156 -7.11 4.31 -7.24
N LEU A 157 -6.07 4.50 -8.04
CA LEU A 157 -6.19 4.59 -9.49
C LEU A 157 -6.74 3.30 -10.10
N SER A 158 -6.25 2.14 -9.62
CA SER A 158 -6.77 0.84 -10.00
C SER A 158 -8.23 0.65 -9.54
N ALA A 159 -8.57 1.04 -8.32
CA ALA A 159 -9.92 0.94 -7.79
C ALA A 159 -10.92 1.83 -8.56
N ILE A 160 -10.53 3.03 -8.96
CA ILE A 160 -11.37 3.93 -9.79
C ILE A 160 -11.65 3.29 -11.16
N ARG A 161 -10.67 2.56 -11.73
CA ARG A 161 -10.86 1.86 -13.02
C ARG A 161 -11.82 0.68 -12.89
N ASN A 162 -11.63 -0.14 -11.86
CA ASN A 162 -12.19 -1.49 -11.78
C ASN A 162 -13.39 -1.61 -10.83
N ASN A 163 -13.72 -0.57 -10.07
CA ASN A 163 -14.85 -0.59 -9.13
C ASN A 163 -15.83 0.56 -9.45
N PRO A 164 -17.02 0.26 -9.98
CA PRO A 164 -18.04 1.26 -10.35
C PRO A 164 -18.41 2.17 -9.18
N SER A 165 -18.64 1.63 -7.98
CA SER A 165 -19.06 2.42 -6.82
C SER A 165 -17.99 3.43 -6.35
N ILE A 166 -16.71 3.08 -6.51
CA ILE A 166 -15.60 4.01 -6.24
C ILE A 166 -15.49 5.06 -7.33
N ARG A 167 -15.64 4.66 -8.59
CA ARG A 167 -15.64 5.57 -9.75
C ARG A 167 -16.72 6.64 -9.63
N ASP A 168 -17.95 6.25 -9.35
CA ASP A 168 -19.08 7.16 -9.20
C ASP A 168 -18.88 8.12 -8.03
N TYR A 169 -18.39 7.60 -6.90
CA TYR A 169 -18.01 8.44 -5.78
C TYR A 169 -16.92 9.46 -6.15
N TRP A 170 -15.90 9.02 -6.89
CA TRP A 170 -14.80 9.89 -7.32
C TRP A 170 -15.31 10.98 -8.27
N ILE A 171 -16.08 10.62 -9.31
CA ILE A 171 -16.65 11.57 -10.29
C ILE A 171 -17.52 12.61 -9.57
N ARG A 172 -18.44 12.16 -8.71
CA ARG A 172 -19.32 13.05 -7.95
C ARG A 172 -18.52 14.04 -7.08
N LYS A 173 -17.55 13.53 -6.33
CA LYS A 173 -16.77 14.38 -5.41
C LYS A 173 -15.76 15.29 -6.10
N ARG A 174 -15.33 14.98 -7.32
CA ARG A 174 -14.46 15.83 -8.13
C ARG A 174 -15.15 17.13 -8.59
N LYS A 175 -16.46 17.12 -8.70
CA LYS A 175 -17.23 18.34 -8.99
C LYS A 175 -17.20 19.37 -7.85
N GLU A 176 -17.04 18.89 -6.60
CA GLU A 176 -17.09 19.72 -5.40
C GLU A 176 -15.70 20.06 -4.84
N LYS A 177 -14.68 19.20 -5.05
CA LYS A 177 -13.39 19.26 -4.37
C LYS A 177 -12.22 19.00 -5.31
N CYS A 178 -11.05 19.55 -4.99
CA CYS A 178 -9.84 19.29 -5.76
C CYS A 178 -9.42 17.80 -5.70
N GLY A 179 -8.75 17.32 -6.78
CA GLY A 179 -8.43 15.90 -6.99
C GLY A 179 -7.65 15.26 -5.85
N GLY A 180 -6.67 15.95 -5.31
CA GLY A 180 -5.85 15.39 -4.20
C GLY A 180 -6.66 15.11 -2.94
N ILE A 181 -7.66 15.94 -2.63
CA ILE A 181 -8.56 15.71 -1.48
C ILE A 181 -9.45 14.50 -1.74
N VAL A 182 -10.00 14.39 -2.95
CA VAL A 182 -10.88 13.27 -3.31
C VAL A 182 -10.10 11.95 -3.36
N LEU A 183 -8.90 11.92 -3.95
CA LEU A 183 -8.03 10.74 -3.95
C LEU A 183 -7.70 10.29 -2.52
N ASN A 184 -7.44 11.24 -1.62
CA ASN A 184 -7.19 10.90 -0.22
C ASN A 184 -8.44 10.35 0.49
N ALA A 185 -9.62 10.83 0.17
CA ALA A 185 -10.88 10.27 0.67
C ALA A 185 -11.12 8.85 0.13
N VAL A 186 -10.77 8.56 -1.13
CA VAL A 186 -10.85 7.21 -1.69
C VAL A 186 -9.84 6.27 -1.01
N LYS A 187 -8.61 6.72 -0.72
CA LYS A 187 -7.65 5.93 0.09
C LYS A 187 -8.28 5.49 1.40
N PHE A 188 -8.92 6.42 2.11
CA PHE A 188 -9.57 6.10 3.37
C PHE A 188 -10.74 5.12 3.19
N LYS A 189 -11.52 5.23 2.10
CA LYS A 189 -12.56 4.24 1.77
C LYS A 189 -11.97 2.84 1.55
N LEU A 190 -10.83 2.73 0.86
CA LEU A 190 -10.14 1.45 0.70
C LEU A 190 -9.66 0.89 2.04
N VAL A 191 -9.10 1.72 2.91
CA VAL A 191 -8.72 1.32 4.28
C VAL A 191 -9.94 0.80 5.04
N LEU A 192 -11.08 1.49 5.01
CA LEU A 192 -12.30 1.03 5.67
C LEU A 192 -12.76 -0.33 5.12
N ARG A 193 -12.70 -0.55 3.81
CA ARG A 193 -13.05 -1.84 3.18
C ARG A 193 -12.10 -2.96 3.63
N MET A 194 -10.78 -2.70 3.68
CA MET A 194 -9.80 -3.67 4.17
C MET A 194 -10.12 -4.14 5.59
N PHE A 195 -10.35 -3.21 6.51
CA PHE A 195 -10.69 -3.57 7.88
C PHE A 195 -12.07 -4.22 8.02
N ALA A 196 -13.01 -3.86 7.15
CA ALA A 196 -14.35 -4.45 7.15
C ALA A 196 -14.33 -5.93 6.72
N VAL A 197 -13.61 -6.30 5.64
CA VAL A 197 -13.51 -7.69 5.20
C VAL A 197 -12.79 -8.56 6.23
N ILE A 198 -11.76 -8.03 6.88
CA ILE A 198 -11.06 -8.73 7.97
C ILE A 198 -11.99 -8.96 9.17
N LYS A 199 -12.70 -7.92 9.63
CA LYS A 199 -13.65 -8.03 10.74
C LYS A 199 -14.79 -9.01 10.44
N ARG A 200 -15.28 -9.00 9.20
CA ARG A 200 -16.38 -9.88 8.75
C ARG A 200 -15.91 -11.32 8.52
N GLY A 201 -14.63 -11.52 8.15
CA GLY A 201 -14.06 -12.83 7.83
C GLY A 201 -14.51 -13.41 6.50
N THR A 202 -15.16 -12.60 5.62
CA THR A 202 -15.65 -13.00 4.30
C THR A 202 -15.10 -12.08 3.21
N PRO A 203 -14.90 -12.58 1.97
CA PRO A 203 -14.41 -11.77 0.85
C PRO A 203 -15.28 -10.54 0.58
N TYR A 204 -14.69 -9.59 -0.15
CA TYR A 204 -15.39 -8.39 -0.56
C TYR A 204 -16.56 -8.73 -1.48
N VAL A 205 -17.72 -8.17 -1.18
CA VAL A 205 -18.92 -8.22 -2.03
C VAL A 205 -19.29 -6.78 -2.35
N GLU A 206 -19.50 -6.49 -3.62
CA GLU A 206 -20.00 -5.19 -4.03
C GLU A 206 -21.50 -5.13 -3.69
N THR A 207 -21.86 -4.21 -2.80
CA THR A 207 -23.27 -3.97 -2.48
C THR A 207 -23.83 -2.92 -3.44
N ASP A 208 -24.86 -3.25 -4.18
CA ASP A 208 -25.62 -2.33 -5.06
C ASP A 208 -26.37 -1.22 -4.29
N ALA A 209 -26.14 -1.09 -2.99
CA ALA A 209 -26.85 -0.20 -2.06
C ALA A 209 -26.72 1.31 -2.34
N TYR A 210 -26.11 1.71 -3.46
CA TYR A 210 -25.97 3.13 -3.87
C TYR A 210 -26.44 3.37 -5.32
N LYS A 211 -27.31 2.52 -5.84
CA LYS A 211 -27.92 2.72 -7.17
C LYS A 211 -29.28 3.46 -7.12
N ASN A 212 -29.51 4.24 -6.04
CA ASN A 212 -30.64 5.18 -5.97
C ASN A 212 -30.15 6.62 -5.99
#